data_12f3e62d4ce14ce80049c35bb22c9ee8
#
_entry.id   12f3e62d4ce14ce80049c35bb22c9ee8
#
_cell.length_a   1.000
_cell.length_b   1.000
_cell.length_c   1.000
_cell.angle_alpha   90.00
_cell.angle_beta   90.00
_cell.angle_gamma   90.00
#
_symmetry.space_group_name_H-M   'P 1'
#
loop_
_entity.id
_entity.type
_entity.pdbx_description
1 polymer ?
#
loop_
_entity_poly.entity_id
_entity_poly.type
_entity_poly.pdbx_seq_one_letter_code
_entity_poly.pdbx_strand_id
1 'polypeptide(L)'
;STPYSSSAASDVYKRQLIKNVGSGTLKIISMGFLVDENKASLNWRGLILNRAVRHFLEDVEWGDMDYLVIDMPPGTGDVQMGLAKMLPRSDMIVVTTPSKTVQTVATRVASMAQSYYLRIAGVIENMSAFINEEGNHYEIFGTGGGEKLAQELGVPLLGSIPIDPFVSNGSDSGVPVILGEG
;
A
#
# COMPACT_ATOMS: atom_id res chain seq x y z
N SER A 1 30.07 4.29 22.19
CA SER A 1 28.76 4.94 21.96
C SER A 1 29.00 6.17 21.10
N THR A 2 28.95 6.02 19.80
CA THR A 2 28.91 7.15 18.86
C THR A 2 27.47 7.65 18.77
N PRO A 3 27.21 8.93 18.99
CA PRO A 3 25.88 9.47 18.78
C PRO A 3 25.59 9.44 17.27
N TYR A 4 24.52 8.76 16.90
CA TYR A 4 23.94 8.86 15.57
C TYR A 4 23.60 10.33 15.34
N SER A 5 24.36 10.99 14.50
CA SER A 5 24.28 12.41 14.29
C SER A 5 22.91 12.80 13.72
N SER A 6 22.40 13.94 14.14
CA SER A 6 21.19 14.62 13.63
C SER A 6 21.14 14.82 12.11
N SER A 7 22.20 14.46 11.37
CA SER A 7 22.28 14.53 9.92
C SER A 7 21.41 13.47 9.20
N ALA A 8 21.23 12.29 9.79
CA ALA A 8 20.45 11.21 9.16
C ALA A 8 18.95 11.54 9.13
N ALA A 9 18.40 12.13 10.19
CA ALA A 9 17.01 12.58 10.22
C ALA A 9 16.75 13.72 9.22
N SER A 10 17.71 14.66 9.09
CA SER A 10 17.60 15.75 8.11
C SER A 10 17.68 15.27 6.65
N ASP A 11 18.29 14.10 6.39
CA ASP A 11 18.38 13.53 5.05
C ASP A 11 17.10 12.80 4.62
N VAL A 12 16.36 12.20 5.55
CA VAL A 12 15.03 11.61 5.28
C VAL A 12 14.02 12.68 4.88
N TYR A 13 14.00 13.81 5.58
CA TYR A 13 13.16 14.95 5.25
C TYR A 13 13.40 15.50 3.84
N LYS A 14 14.65 15.56 3.39
CA LYS A 14 15.04 16.07 2.07
C LYS A 14 14.66 15.17 0.90
N ARG A 15 14.21 13.93 1.16
CA ARG A 15 13.88 12.93 0.14
C ARG A 15 12.37 12.73 -0.04
N GLN A 16 11.55 13.57 0.57
CA GLN A 16 10.11 13.59 0.34
C GLN A 16 9.81 14.21 -1.02
N LEU A 17 9.04 13.50 -1.86
CA LEU A 17 8.49 14.04 -3.09
C LEU A 17 7.17 14.74 -2.79
N ILE A 18 7.05 16.00 -3.16
CA ILE A 18 5.82 16.78 -3.02
C ILE A 18 5.34 17.16 -4.42
N LYS A 19 4.09 16.79 -4.72
CA LYS A 19 3.43 17.11 -6.00
C LYS A 19 2.06 17.72 -5.75
N ASN A 20 1.74 18.79 -6.44
CA ASN A 20 0.38 19.29 -6.51
C ASN A 20 -0.39 18.47 -7.53
N VAL A 21 -1.56 17.96 -7.15
CA VAL A 21 -2.42 17.11 -7.96
C VAL A 21 -3.83 17.67 -7.92
N GLY A 22 -4.27 18.28 -9.01
CA GLY A 22 -5.53 19.05 -9.02
C GLY A 22 -5.50 20.18 -7.99
N SER A 23 -6.49 20.22 -7.08
CA SER A 23 -6.56 21.17 -5.97
C SER A 23 -5.86 20.68 -4.70
N GLY A 24 -5.33 19.45 -4.70
CA GLY A 24 -4.69 18.82 -3.55
C GLY A 24 -3.17 18.78 -3.63
N THR A 25 -2.55 18.34 -2.54
CA THR A 25 -1.11 18.11 -2.45
C THR A 25 -0.85 16.66 -2.09
N LEU A 26 -0.05 15.98 -2.90
CA LEU A 26 0.42 14.63 -2.64
C LEU A 26 1.85 14.68 -2.12
N LYS A 27 2.08 14.14 -0.92
CA LYS A 27 3.40 13.97 -0.34
C LYS A 27 3.73 12.48 -0.34
N ILE A 28 4.87 12.12 -0.91
CA ILE A 28 5.28 10.73 -1.07
C ILE A 28 6.62 10.53 -0.39
N ILE A 29 6.75 9.44 0.35
CA ILE A 29 8.01 8.90 0.82
C ILE A 29 8.08 7.41 0.50
N SER A 30 9.25 6.95 0.10
CA SER A 30 9.47 5.54 -0.23
C SER A 30 10.80 5.08 0.34
N MET A 31 10.85 3.81 0.69
CA MET A 31 12.11 3.13 1.05
C MET A 31 13.14 3.25 -0.08
N GLY A 32 12.69 3.24 -1.34
CA GLY A 32 13.55 3.43 -2.51
C GLY A 32 14.27 4.76 -2.52
N PHE A 33 13.72 5.80 -1.89
CA PHE A 33 14.39 7.10 -1.80
C PHE A 33 15.54 7.13 -0.78
N LEU A 34 15.61 6.13 0.10
CA LEU A 34 16.61 6.03 1.17
C LEU A 34 17.81 5.17 0.79
N VAL A 35 17.71 4.43 -0.31
CA VAL A 35 18.75 3.49 -0.77
C VAL A 35 19.60 4.16 -1.82
N ASP A 36 20.91 4.26 -1.59
CA ASP A 36 21.86 4.58 -2.65
C ASP A 36 21.87 3.42 -3.66
N GLU A 37 21.76 3.71 -4.95
CA GLU A 37 21.74 2.74 -6.05
C GLU A 37 22.86 1.69 -5.96
N ASN A 38 24.00 2.06 -5.38
CA ASN A 38 25.15 1.19 -5.18
C ASN A 38 25.06 0.27 -3.92
N LYS A 39 24.03 0.41 -3.10
CA LYS A 39 23.82 -0.37 -1.86
C LYS A 39 22.53 -1.19 -1.88
N ALA A 40 21.95 -1.44 -3.03
CA ALA A 40 20.69 -2.18 -3.21
C ALA A 40 20.69 -3.63 -2.68
N SER A 41 21.85 -4.16 -2.27
CA SER A 41 21.99 -5.50 -1.70
C SER A 41 21.85 -5.59 -0.17
N LEU A 42 21.54 -4.49 0.53
CA LEU A 42 21.28 -4.53 1.96
C LEU A 42 20.00 -5.36 2.22
N ASN A 43 20.19 -6.51 2.84
CA ASN A 43 19.10 -7.36 3.34
C ASN A 43 18.24 -6.55 4.34
N TRP A 44 17.18 -5.92 3.85
CA TRP A 44 16.18 -5.21 4.64
C TRP A 44 15.34 -6.22 5.45
N ARG A 45 15.94 -6.80 6.49
CA ARG A 45 15.23 -7.72 7.38
C ARG A 45 14.52 -6.95 8.48
N GLY A 46 13.38 -7.44 8.90
CA GLY A 46 12.38 -6.92 9.83
C GLY A 46 12.75 -5.74 10.74
N LEU A 47 13.86 -5.81 11.48
CA LEU A 47 14.25 -4.74 12.41
C LEU A 47 14.66 -3.43 11.72
N ILE A 48 15.30 -3.50 10.55
CA ILE A 48 15.73 -2.31 9.80
C ILE A 48 14.49 -1.66 9.19
N LEU A 49 13.57 -2.46 8.67
CA LEU A 49 12.34 -1.99 8.07
C LEU A 49 11.42 -1.35 9.12
N ASN A 50 11.28 -1.94 10.31
CA ASN A 50 10.55 -1.34 11.42
C ASN A 50 11.12 0.00 11.88
N ARG A 51 12.45 0.12 11.88
CA ARG A 51 13.11 1.41 12.19
C ARG A 51 12.81 2.45 11.12
N ALA A 52 12.88 2.08 9.85
CA ALA A 52 12.58 2.99 8.76
C ALA A 52 11.13 3.47 8.78
N VAL A 53 10.17 2.55 9.02
CA VAL A 53 8.76 2.90 9.19
C VAL A 53 8.57 3.88 10.35
N ARG A 54 9.24 3.66 11.48
CA ARG A 54 9.20 4.60 12.61
C ARG A 54 9.71 5.97 12.19
N HIS A 55 10.86 6.06 11.50
CA HIS A 55 11.39 7.32 10.99
C HIS A 55 10.42 8.00 10.01
N PHE A 56 9.70 7.24 9.17
CA PHE A 56 8.70 7.81 8.28
C PHE A 56 7.52 8.43 9.04
N LEU A 57 7.15 7.89 10.17
CA LEU A 57 6.04 8.40 10.97
C LEU A 57 6.45 9.53 11.93
N GLU A 58 7.65 9.45 12.52
CA GLU A 58 8.09 10.34 13.59
C GLU A 58 8.95 11.52 13.08
N ASP A 59 9.81 11.30 12.05
CA ASP A 59 10.82 12.28 11.63
C ASP A 59 10.46 13.03 10.35
N VAL A 60 9.40 12.62 9.64
CA VAL A 60 8.93 13.30 8.43
C VAL A 60 7.94 14.38 8.78
N GLU A 61 8.17 15.59 8.31
CA GLU A 61 7.22 16.70 8.43
C GLU A 61 6.06 16.55 7.43
N TRP A 62 5.06 15.77 7.82
CA TRP A 62 3.87 15.58 7.00
C TRP A 62 3.03 16.86 6.89
N GLY A 63 3.05 17.73 7.93
CA GLY A 63 2.17 18.88 8.03
C GLY A 63 0.71 18.47 8.18
N ASP A 64 -0.20 19.36 7.80
CA ASP A 64 -1.62 19.04 7.80
C ASP A 64 -1.94 18.04 6.69
N MET A 65 -2.61 16.95 7.05
CA MET A 65 -2.98 15.86 6.16
C MET A 65 -4.44 15.47 6.39
N ASP A 66 -5.18 15.27 5.31
CA ASP A 66 -6.52 14.68 5.38
C ASP A 66 -6.43 13.16 5.46
N TYR A 67 -5.47 12.54 4.74
CA TYR A 67 -5.28 11.10 4.66
C TYR A 67 -3.80 10.74 4.68
N LEU A 68 -3.47 9.65 5.38
CA LEU A 68 -2.19 8.95 5.29
C LEU A 68 -2.44 7.56 4.72
N VAL A 69 -1.97 7.33 3.48
CA VAL A 69 -2.06 6.02 2.82
C VAL A 69 -0.73 5.31 2.95
N ILE A 70 -0.75 4.08 3.48
CA ILE A 70 0.45 3.27 3.72
C ILE A 70 0.35 2.02 2.86
N ASP A 71 1.22 1.92 1.85
CA ASP A 71 1.38 0.70 1.06
C ASP A 71 2.26 -0.28 1.84
N MET A 72 1.66 -1.41 2.20
CA MET A 72 2.27 -2.40 3.07
C MET A 72 3.15 -3.36 2.26
N PRO A 73 4.36 -3.71 2.77
CA PRO A 73 5.14 -4.76 2.14
C PRO A 73 4.39 -6.09 2.17
N PRO A 74 4.63 -6.99 1.20
CA PRO A 74 3.96 -8.28 1.16
C PRO A 74 4.30 -9.15 2.37
N GLY A 75 3.32 -9.94 2.80
CA GLY A 75 3.45 -10.86 3.92
C GLY A 75 2.79 -10.38 5.21
N THR A 76 2.93 -11.16 6.28
CA THR A 76 2.36 -10.92 7.62
C THR A 76 3.47 -10.83 8.66
N GLY A 77 4.47 -10.01 8.41
CA GLY A 77 5.68 -9.98 9.22
C GLY A 77 5.72 -8.88 10.28
N ASP A 78 6.90 -8.70 10.84
CA ASP A 78 7.19 -7.75 11.93
C ASP A 78 6.84 -6.29 11.59
N VAL A 79 6.81 -5.93 10.30
CA VAL A 79 6.51 -4.57 9.84
C VAL A 79 5.04 -4.23 10.02
N GLN A 80 4.15 -5.14 9.64
CA GLN A 80 2.70 -4.97 9.82
C GLN A 80 2.38 -4.86 11.30
N MET A 81 3.01 -5.69 12.14
CA MET A 81 2.90 -5.62 13.58
C MET A 81 3.40 -4.29 14.15
N GLY A 82 4.54 -3.82 13.65
CA GLY A 82 5.11 -2.54 14.05
C GLY A 82 4.16 -1.38 13.73
N LEU A 83 3.64 -1.34 12.48
CA LEU A 83 2.68 -0.32 12.04
C LEU A 83 1.38 -0.34 12.84
N ALA A 84 0.80 -1.51 13.06
CA ALA A 84 -0.43 -1.65 13.84
C ALA A 84 -0.29 -1.11 15.27
N LYS A 85 0.88 -1.31 15.90
CA LYS A 85 1.17 -0.76 17.23
C LYS A 85 1.37 0.76 17.22
N MET A 86 1.97 1.30 16.17
CA MET A 86 2.21 2.75 16.04
C MET A 86 0.95 3.51 15.61
N LEU A 87 0.08 2.87 14.84
CA LEU A 87 -1.13 3.46 14.28
C LEU A 87 -2.40 2.64 14.64
N PRO A 88 -2.75 2.54 15.92
CA PRO A 88 -3.83 1.64 16.38
C PRO A 88 -5.24 2.09 15.96
N ARG A 89 -5.38 3.27 15.38
CA ARG A 89 -6.66 3.81 14.87
C ARG A 89 -6.76 3.74 13.35
N SER A 90 -5.78 3.13 12.68
CA SER A 90 -5.80 3.01 11.22
C SER A 90 -6.82 1.95 10.80
N ASP A 91 -7.40 2.18 9.63
CA ASP A 91 -8.22 1.21 8.93
C ASP A 91 -7.37 0.41 7.96
N MET A 92 -7.63 -0.88 7.84
CA MET A 92 -6.98 -1.75 6.88
C MET A 92 -7.91 -2.01 5.70
N ILE A 93 -7.41 -1.78 4.49
CA ILE A 93 -8.05 -2.22 3.26
C ILE A 93 -7.31 -3.45 2.75
N VAL A 94 -8.03 -4.50 2.44
CA VAL A 94 -7.46 -5.72 1.89
C VAL A 94 -7.58 -5.68 0.38
N VAL A 95 -6.45 -5.75 -0.32
CA VAL A 95 -6.43 -5.83 -1.78
C VAL A 95 -6.15 -7.27 -2.20
N THR A 96 -6.97 -7.80 -3.08
CA THR A 96 -6.85 -9.17 -3.61
C THR A 96 -7.08 -9.19 -5.13
N THR A 97 -6.85 -10.34 -5.75
CA THR A 97 -7.20 -10.61 -7.14
C THR A 97 -8.37 -11.63 -7.18
N PRO A 98 -9.03 -11.84 -8.33
CA PRO A 98 -10.13 -12.80 -8.46
C PRO A 98 -9.77 -14.26 -8.21
N SER A 99 -8.50 -14.58 -8.00
CA SER A 99 -7.99 -15.94 -7.84
C SER A 99 -8.68 -16.72 -6.68
N LYS A 100 -8.92 -18.01 -6.90
CA LYS A 100 -9.61 -18.90 -5.97
C LYS A 100 -8.84 -19.25 -4.66
N THR A 101 -7.63 -18.73 -4.46
CA THR A 101 -6.82 -18.96 -3.23
C THR A 101 -7.30 -18.14 -2.02
N VAL A 102 -8.56 -17.75 -2.01
CA VAL A 102 -9.15 -16.79 -1.07
C VAL A 102 -9.10 -17.26 0.38
N GLN A 103 -9.36 -18.53 0.67
CA GLN A 103 -9.47 -19.02 2.07
C GLN A 103 -8.17 -18.83 2.88
N THR A 104 -7.02 -19.09 2.25
CA THR A 104 -5.73 -18.93 2.94
C THR A 104 -5.43 -17.46 3.23
N VAL A 105 -5.82 -16.56 2.33
CA VAL A 105 -5.67 -15.12 2.51
C VAL A 105 -6.61 -14.61 3.59
N ALA A 106 -7.89 -15.00 3.55
CA ALA A 106 -8.90 -14.62 4.54
C ALA A 106 -8.47 -14.98 5.96
N THR A 107 -8.02 -16.20 6.17
CA THR A 107 -7.57 -16.66 7.50
C THR A 107 -6.38 -15.86 8.02
N ARG A 108 -5.40 -15.57 7.17
CA ARG A 108 -4.22 -14.79 7.56
C ARG A 108 -4.58 -13.35 7.89
N VAL A 109 -5.41 -12.72 7.07
CA VAL A 109 -5.86 -11.33 7.27
C VAL A 109 -6.70 -11.21 8.53
N ALA A 110 -7.67 -12.10 8.73
CA ALA A 110 -8.51 -12.13 9.93
C ALA A 110 -7.67 -12.32 11.21
N SER A 111 -6.73 -13.27 11.19
CA SER A 111 -5.83 -13.51 12.32
C SER A 111 -4.95 -12.29 12.62
N MET A 112 -4.44 -11.61 11.59
CA MET A 112 -3.64 -10.41 11.75
C MET A 112 -4.48 -9.27 12.32
N ALA A 113 -5.62 -8.98 11.73
CA ALA A 113 -6.51 -7.92 12.18
C ALA A 113 -6.93 -8.13 13.64
N GLN A 114 -7.32 -9.36 14.02
CA GLN A 114 -7.68 -9.72 15.37
C GLN A 114 -6.50 -9.57 16.36
N SER A 115 -5.31 -10.03 15.96
CA SER A 115 -4.12 -9.97 16.83
C SER A 115 -3.66 -8.56 17.14
N TYR A 116 -3.94 -7.61 16.25
CA TYR A 116 -3.50 -6.22 16.38
C TYR A 116 -4.65 -5.23 16.60
N TYR A 117 -5.87 -5.73 16.78
CA TYR A 117 -7.07 -4.91 16.97
C TYR A 117 -7.30 -3.90 15.83
N LEU A 118 -6.91 -4.26 14.62
CA LEU A 118 -7.12 -3.43 13.43
C LEU A 118 -8.53 -3.63 12.89
N ARG A 119 -9.17 -2.52 12.52
CA ARG A 119 -10.44 -2.57 11.78
C ARG A 119 -10.17 -2.84 10.30
N ILE A 120 -10.80 -3.87 9.74
CA ILE A 120 -10.83 -4.09 8.30
C ILE A 120 -11.98 -3.25 7.74
N ALA A 121 -11.66 -2.21 6.96
CA ALA A 121 -12.66 -1.34 6.33
C ALA A 121 -13.39 -2.04 5.18
N GLY A 122 -12.70 -2.90 4.45
CA GLY A 122 -13.26 -3.68 3.37
C GLY A 122 -12.21 -4.31 2.46
N VAL A 123 -12.70 -4.91 1.38
CA VAL A 123 -11.90 -5.58 0.36
C VAL A 123 -11.99 -4.80 -0.95
N ILE A 124 -10.88 -4.69 -1.68
CA ILE A 124 -10.82 -4.26 -3.08
C ILE A 124 -10.34 -5.45 -3.92
N GLU A 125 -11.08 -5.79 -4.96
CA GLU A 125 -10.66 -6.76 -5.95
C GLU A 125 -9.93 -6.04 -7.09
N ASN A 126 -8.62 -6.24 -7.19
CA ASN A 126 -7.80 -5.69 -8.27
C ASN A 126 -7.65 -6.71 -9.40
N MET A 127 -7.46 -6.25 -10.63
CA MET A 127 -7.36 -7.08 -11.83
C MET A 127 -8.62 -7.95 -12.04
N SER A 128 -9.79 -7.38 -11.79
CA SER A 128 -11.07 -8.10 -11.81
C SER A 128 -11.42 -8.67 -13.19
N ALA A 129 -11.16 -7.93 -14.25
CA ALA A 129 -11.29 -8.37 -15.63
C ALA A 129 -10.42 -7.49 -16.54
N PHE A 130 -10.16 -7.93 -17.75
CA PHE A 130 -9.69 -7.08 -18.83
C PHE A 130 -10.88 -6.74 -19.73
N ILE A 131 -11.08 -5.47 -20.05
CA ILE A 131 -12.13 -4.98 -20.94
C ILE A 131 -11.45 -4.47 -22.21
N ASN A 132 -11.77 -5.07 -23.36
CA ASN A 132 -11.20 -4.63 -24.63
C ASN A 132 -11.95 -3.40 -25.18
N GLU A 133 -11.46 -2.82 -26.28
CA GLU A 133 -12.06 -1.63 -26.92
C GLU A 133 -13.50 -1.86 -27.42
N GLU A 134 -13.91 -3.10 -27.64
CA GLU A 134 -15.27 -3.49 -28.04
C GLU A 134 -16.19 -3.68 -26.82
N GLY A 135 -15.69 -3.55 -25.59
CA GLY A 135 -16.44 -3.75 -24.36
C GLY A 135 -16.57 -5.22 -23.91
N ASN A 136 -15.83 -6.14 -24.53
CA ASN A 136 -15.84 -7.53 -24.10
C ASN A 136 -15.01 -7.73 -22.84
N HIS A 137 -15.56 -8.49 -21.89
CA HIS A 137 -14.93 -8.79 -20.61
C HIS A 137 -14.17 -10.13 -20.66
N TYR A 138 -12.90 -10.10 -20.26
CA TYR A 138 -12.05 -11.30 -20.17
C TYR A 138 -11.61 -11.51 -18.73
N GLU A 139 -12.03 -12.61 -18.14
CA GLU A 139 -11.74 -13.01 -16.76
C GLU A 139 -10.39 -13.71 -16.63
N ILE A 140 -9.30 -13.00 -16.88
CA ILE A 140 -7.94 -13.55 -16.97
C ILE A 140 -7.52 -14.28 -15.70
N PHE A 141 -7.93 -13.78 -14.54
CA PHE A 141 -7.57 -14.34 -13.23
C PHE A 141 -8.74 -15.05 -12.52
N GLY A 142 -9.84 -15.34 -13.23
CA GLY A 142 -11.07 -15.90 -12.68
C GLY A 142 -12.02 -14.81 -12.17
N THR A 143 -13.00 -15.21 -11.34
CA THR A 143 -14.08 -14.33 -10.87
C THR A 143 -14.41 -14.53 -9.41
N GLY A 144 -14.93 -13.48 -8.77
CA GLY A 144 -15.59 -13.55 -7.47
C GLY A 144 -14.68 -13.79 -6.26
N GLY A 145 -13.36 -13.73 -6.44
CA GLY A 145 -12.42 -13.91 -5.33
C GLY A 145 -12.54 -12.82 -4.28
N GLY A 146 -12.68 -11.56 -4.71
CA GLY A 146 -12.85 -10.42 -3.81
C GLY A 146 -14.15 -10.45 -3.04
N GLU A 147 -15.26 -10.76 -3.70
CA GLU A 147 -16.56 -10.88 -3.05
C GLU A 147 -16.58 -12.01 -2.02
N LYS A 148 -16.04 -13.16 -2.37
CA LYS A 148 -15.90 -14.28 -1.46
C LYS A 148 -15.04 -13.95 -0.25
N LEU A 149 -13.90 -13.27 -0.46
CA LEU A 149 -13.03 -12.80 0.62
C LEU A 149 -13.76 -11.83 1.55
N ALA A 150 -14.49 -10.88 0.99
CA ALA A 150 -15.28 -9.91 1.75
C ALA A 150 -16.34 -10.60 2.61
N GLN A 151 -17.06 -11.61 2.06
CA GLN A 151 -18.03 -12.42 2.79
C GLN A 151 -17.37 -13.21 3.93
N GLU A 152 -16.24 -13.87 3.68
CA GLU A 152 -15.52 -14.64 4.70
C GLU A 152 -14.97 -13.77 5.84
N LEU A 153 -14.58 -12.53 5.53
CA LEU A 153 -14.12 -11.55 6.52
C LEU A 153 -15.27 -10.78 7.21
N GLY A 154 -16.50 -10.90 6.71
CA GLY A 154 -17.66 -10.16 7.22
C GLY A 154 -17.57 -8.65 6.99
N VAL A 155 -16.94 -8.22 5.88
CA VAL A 155 -16.71 -6.81 5.53
C VAL A 155 -17.23 -6.52 4.10
N PRO A 156 -17.46 -5.26 3.72
CA PRO A 156 -17.91 -4.92 2.37
C PRO A 156 -16.82 -5.16 1.31
N LEU A 157 -17.24 -5.56 0.10
CA LEU A 157 -16.45 -5.35 -1.11
C LEU A 157 -16.57 -3.87 -1.49
N LEU A 158 -15.47 -3.12 -1.40
CA LEU A 158 -15.45 -1.68 -1.67
C LEU A 158 -15.47 -1.36 -3.16
N GLY A 159 -14.94 -2.26 -3.97
CA GLY A 159 -14.93 -2.14 -5.42
C GLY A 159 -14.10 -3.20 -6.11
N SER A 160 -14.28 -3.28 -7.43
CA SER A 160 -13.52 -4.14 -8.33
C SER A 160 -12.87 -3.27 -9.41
N ILE A 161 -11.56 -3.40 -9.56
CA ILE A 161 -10.75 -2.58 -10.48
C ILE A 161 -10.33 -3.47 -11.64
N PRO A 162 -10.73 -3.17 -12.88
CA PRO A 162 -10.30 -3.93 -14.04
C PRO A 162 -8.83 -3.68 -14.38
N ILE A 163 -8.27 -4.55 -15.21
CA ILE A 163 -6.96 -4.33 -15.81
C ILE A 163 -7.12 -3.23 -16.86
N ASP A 164 -6.36 -2.16 -16.69
CA ASP A 164 -6.35 -1.05 -17.64
C ASP A 164 -4.91 -0.77 -18.07
N PRO A 165 -4.59 -0.91 -19.37
CA PRO A 165 -3.28 -0.59 -19.92
C PRO A 165 -2.85 0.87 -19.70
N PHE A 166 -3.81 1.80 -19.58
CA PHE A 166 -3.52 3.20 -19.30
C PHE A 166 -2.91 3.42 -17.91
N VAL A 167 -3.20 2.54 -16.94
CA VAL A 167 -2.57 2.59 -15.61
C VAL A 167 -1.06 2.40 -15.72
N SER A 168 -0.62 1.42 -16.53
CA SER A 168 0.81 1.16 -16.76
C SER A 168 1.49 2.35 -17.45
N ASN A 169 0.91 2.83 -18.54
CA ASN A 169 1.44 3.97 -19.30
C ASN A 169 1.48 5.25 -18.46
N GLY A 170 0.46 5.49 -17.65
CA GLY A 170 0.39 6.60 -16.71
C GLY A 170 1.47 6.52 -15.64
N SER A 171 1.71 5.32 -15.10
CA SER A 171 2.76 5.08 -14.10
C SER A 171 4.16 5.37 -14.66
N ASP A 172 4.45 4.91 -15.89
CA ASP A 172 5.75 5.12 -16.54
C ASP A 172 6.00 6.60 -16.86
N SER A 173 4.95 7.36 -17.18
CA SER A 173 5.02 8.80 -17.45
C SER A 173 4.93 9.67 -16.18
N GLY A 174 4.65 9.08 -15.03
CA GLY A 174 4.43 9.78 -13.75
C GLY A 174 3.14 10.60 -13.71
N VAL A 175 2.16 10.24 -14.55
CA VAL A 175 0.82 10.84 -14.57
C VAL A 175 -0.17 9.83 -13.98
N PRO A 176 -0.80 10.14 -12.82
CA PRO A 176 -1.82 9.26 -12.27
C PRO A 176 -3.00 9.08 -13.23
N VAL A 177 -3.46 7.85 -13.43
CA VAL A 177 -4.55 7.53 -14.35
C VAL A 177 -5.85 8.31 -14.05
N ILE A 178 -6.10 8.59 -12.77
CA ILE A 178 -7.28 9.37 -12.34
C ILE A 178 -7.27 10.83 -12.82
N LEU A 179 -6.14 11.33 -13.30
CA LEU A 179 -5.99 12.67 -13.86
C LEU A 179 -5.93 12.65 -15.39
N GLY A 180 -5.88 11.47 -16.00
CA GLY A 180 -5.98 11.30 -17.44
C GLY A 180 -7.41 11.49 -17.91
N GLU A 181 -7.58 12.01 -19.11
CA GLU A 181 -8.87 11.95 -19.81
C GLU A 181 -9.06 10.48 -20.23
N GLY A 182 -9.93 9.75 -19.52
CA GLY A 182 -10.37 8.40 -19.84
C GLY A 182 -11.43 8.40 -20.91
#